data_ea6499293b6b319a556b9d3af1f67eb6
#
_entry.id   ea6499293b6b319a556b9d3af1f67eb6
#
_cell.length_a   1.000
_cell.length_b   1.000
_cell.length_c   1.000
_cell.angle_alpha   90.00
_cell.angle_beta   90.00
_cell.angle_gamma   90.00
#
_symmetry.space_group_name_H-M   'P 1'
#
loop_
_entity.id
_entity.type
_entity.pdbx_description
1 polymer ?
#
loop_
_entity_poly.entity_id
_entity_poly.type
_entity_poly.pdbx_seq_one_letter_code
_entity_poly.pdbx_strand_id
1 'polypeptide(L)'
;PLIMGDNGTYHLINDETIALMKDTVMLVNTSRGPIIDPEALIRALKQGKFHAVALDVYEGEDNNVYTDKSDVAITNDITARLQMFPQLVLTSHQAFFTREALQAIAVVTMENARNFNEGNELGSAECKA
;
A
#
# COMPACT_ATOMS: atom_id res chain seq x y z
N PRO A 1 9.41 -4.32 1.67
CA PRO A 1 9.04 -4.84 0.34
C PRO A 1 8.26 -6.14 0.47
N LEU A 2 7.44 -6.44 -0.56
CA LEU A 2 6.77 -7.74 -0.66
C LEU A 2 7.78 -8.78 -1.15
N ILE A 3 7.96 -9.85 -0.37
CA ILE A 3 8.85 -10.97 -0.70
C ILE A 3 7.99 -12.23 -0.68
N MET A 4 8.06 -13.03 -1.74
CA MET A 4 7.35 -14.30 -1.86
C MET A 4 8.28 -15.45 -1.46
N GLY A 5 7.70 -16.59 -1.06
CA GLY A 5 8.43 -17.81 -0.67
C GLY A 5 8.47 -18.04 0.85
N ASP A 6 9.19 -19.09 1.29
CA ASP A 6 9.16 -19.62 2.65
C ASP A 6 9.56 -18.62 3.76
N ASN A 7 10.39 -17.63 3.42
CA ASN A 7 10.77 -16.52 4.32
C ASN A 7 10.20 -15.19 3.81
N GLY A 8 9.08 -15.24 3.11
CA GLY A 8 8.44 -14.09 2.49
C GLY A 8 7.71 -13.20 3.48
N THR A 9 7.26 -12.05 2.97
CA THR A 9 6.44 -11.09 3.70
C THR A 9 4.98 -11.10 3.25
N TYR A 10 4.61 -11.99 2.35
CA TYR A 10 3.23 -12.20 1.95
C TYR A 10 2.42 -12.68 3.13
N HIS A 11 1.35 -11.97 3.46
CA HIS A 11 0.50 -12.20 4.63
C HIS A 11 1.31 -12.37 5.95
N LEU A 12 2.40 -11.58 6.08
CA LEU A 12 3.17 -11.52 7.33
C LEU A 12 2.28 -11.12 8.52
N ILE A 13 1.33 -10.23 8.27
CA ILE A 13 0.30 -9.85 9.25
C ILE A 13 -0.94 -10.67 8.95
N ASN A 14 -1.16 -11.71 9.75
CA ASN A 14 -2.23 -12.68 9.67
C ASN A 14 -2.83 -12.95 11.06
N ASP A 15 -3.77 -13.87 11.20
CA ASP A 15 -4.41 -14.18 12.48
C ASP A 15 -3.40 -14.54 13.59
N GLU A 16 -2.35 -15.32 13.28
CA GLU A 16 -1.36 -15.77 14.25
C GLU A 16 -0.52 -14.58 14.76
N THR A 17 0.01 -13.76 13.84
CA THR A 17 0.84 -12.61 14.21
C THR A 17 0.01 -11.51 14.88
N ILE A 18 -1.23 -11.30 14.45
CA ILE A 18 -2.16 -10.37 15.10
C ILE A 18 -2.47 -10.82 16.54
N ALA A 19 -2.63 -12.11 16.79
CA ALA A 19 -2.87 -12.62 18.13
C ALA A 19 -1.73 -12.28 19.12
N LEU A 20 -0.50 -12.17 18.64
CA LEU A 20 0.67 -11.82 19.45
C LEU A 20 0.78 -10.32 19.75
N MET A 21 0.03 -9.47 19.06
CA MET A 21 0.07 -8.03 19.24
C MET A 21 -0.70 -7.60 20.48
N LYS A 22 -0.34 -6.44 21.06
CA LYS A 22 -1.10 -5.81 22.14
C LYS A 22 -2.47 -5.36 21.63
N ASP A 23 -3.49 -5.38 22.49
CA ASP A 23 -4.86 -4.97 22.14
C ASP A 23 -5.03 -3.47 21.88
N THR A 24 -4.00 -2.67 22.14
CA THR A 24 -4.00 -1.22 21.92
C THR A 24 -3.02 -0.80 20.83
N VAL A 25 -2.60 -1.74 19.99
CA VAL A 25 -1.63 -1.45 18.92
C VAL A 25 -2.27 -0.59 17.82
N MET A 26 -1.49 0.31 17.25
CA MET A 26 -1.80 0.97 15.98
C MET A 26 -1.05 0.27 14.86
N LEU A 27 -1.77 -0.08 13.80
CA LEU A 27 -1.20 -0.72 12.61
C LEU A 27 -1.20 0.29 11.46
N VAL A 28 -0.02 0.51 10.86
CA VAL A 28 0.12 1.40 9.70
C VAL A 28 0.81 0.65 8.56
N ASN A 29 0.21 0.65 7.37
CA ASN A 29 0.81 0.07 6.18
C ASN A 29 0.90 1.10 5.05
N THR A 30 2.12 1.52 4.76
CA THR A 30 2.47 2.40 3.62
C THR A 30 3.47 1.70 2.67
N SER A 31 3.54 0.37 2.72
CA SER A 31 4.51 -0.43 1.98
C SER A 31 3.85 -1.15 0.80
N ARG A 32 3.26 -2.33 1.05
CA ARG A 32 2.54 -3.12 0.03
C ARG A 32 1.32 -3.79 0.66
N GLY A 33 0.19 -3.78 -0.07
CA GLY A 33 -1.07 -4.35 0.37
C GLY A 33 -0.97 -5.80 0.85
N PRO A 34 -0.43 -6.72 0.04
CA PRO A 34 -0.36 -8.15 0.37
C PRO A 34 0.56 -8.54 1.55
N ILE A 35 1.14 -7.58 2.26
CA ILE A 35 1.83 -7.85 3.54
C ILE A 35 0.81 -8.19 4.65
N ILE A 36 -0.41 -7.67 4.53
CA ILE A 36 -1.50 -7.90 5.50
C ILE A 36 -2.55 -8.77 4.83
N ASP A 37 -2.91 -9.88 5.47
CA ASP A 37 -4.11 -10.65 5.10
C ASP A 37 -5.36 -9.81 5.41
N PRO A 38 -6.13 -9.39 4.39
CA PRO A 38 -7.26 -8.49 4.59
C PRO A 38 -8.39 -9.14 5.38
N GLU A 39 -8.58 -10.44 5.26
CA GLU A 39 -9.63 -11.14 6.01
C GLU A 39 -9.27 -11.28 7.50
N ALA A 40 -7.99 -11.56 7.81
CA ALA A 40 -7.50 -11.57 9.19
C ALA A 40 -7.63 -10.18 9.83
N LEU A 41 -7.26 -9.12 9.09
CA LEU A 41 -7.42 -7.74 9.54
C LEU A 41 -8.88 -7.40 9.85
N ILE A 42 -9.82 -7.74 8.96
CA ILE A 42 -11.24 -7.48 9.15
C ILE A 42 -11.79 -8.25 10.36
N ARG A 43 -11.37 -9.50 10.56
CA ARG A 43 -11.75 -10.27 11.77
C ARG A 43 -11.28 -9.58 13.04
N ALA A 44 -10.02 -9.15 13.06
CA ALA A 44 -9.43 -8.47 14.20
C ALA A 44 -10.06 -7.11 14.50
N LEU A 45 -10.38 -6.32 13.45
CA LEU A 45 -11.10 -5.05 13.59
C LEU A 45 -12.50 -5.24 14.21
N LYS A 46 -13.22 -6.29 13.80
CA LYS A 46 -14.53 -6.64 14.40
C LYS A 46 -14.42 -7.01 15.88
N GLN A 47 -13.31 -7.58 16.28
CA GLN A 47 -13.02 -7.95 17.69
C GLN A 47 -12.50 -6.78 18.52
N GLY A 48 -12.26 -5.61 17.93
CA GLY A 48 -11.71 -4.44 18.62
C GLY A 48 -10.23 -4.59 18.99
N LYS A 49 -9.47 -5.42 18.27
CA LYS A 49 -8.05 -5.71 18.56
C LYS A 49 -7.15 -4.48 18.42
N PHE A 50 -7.46 -3.59 17.48
CA PHE A 50 -6.63 -2.42 17.17
C PHE A 50 -7.20 -1.14 17.79
N HIS A 51 -6.31 -0.30 18.33
CA HIS A 51 -6.67 1.06 18.70
C HIS A 51 -6.97 1.91 17.45
N ALA A 52 -6.13 1.80 16.42
CA ALA A 52 -6.32 2.43 15.12
C ALA A 52 -5.60 1.64 14.03
N VAL A 53 -6.09 1.75 12.80
CA VAL A 53 -5.45 1.20 11.61
C VAL A 53 -5.38 2.28 10.53
N ALA A 54 -4.24 2.42 9.86
CA ALA A 54 -4.07 3.29 8.71
C ALA A 54 -3.46 2.51 7.54
N LEU A 55 -4.16 2.48 6.43
CA LEU A 55 -3.74 1.76 5.22
C LEU A 55 -3.65 2.75 4.06
N ASP A 56 -2.44 2.94 3.53
CA ASP A 56 -2.24 3.62 2.26
C ASP A 56 -2.29 2.62 1.09
N VAL A 57 -2.04 1.36 1.42
CA VAL A 57 -2.05 0.21 0.51
C VAL A 57 -2.79 -0.96 1.15
N TYR A 58 -3.54 -1.73 0.35
CA TYR A 58 -4.22 -2.95 0.79
C TYR A 58 -4.33 -3.95 -0.37
N GLU A 59 -4.45 -5.23 -0.07
CA GLU A 59 -4.57 -6.26 -1.09
C GLU A 59 -5.88 -6.11 -1.87
N GLY A 60 -5.78 -6.08 -3.21
CA GLY A 60 -6.92 -5.86 -4.10
C GLY A 60 -7.21 -4.40 -4.41
N GLU A 61 -6.33 -3.46 -4.06
CA GLU A 61 -6.49 -2.03 -4.35
C GLU A 61 -6.41 -1.67 -5.84
N ASP A 62 -5.70 -2.47 -6.65
CA ASP A 62 -5.35 -2.16 -8.03
C ASP A 62 -6.53 -1.70 -8.89
N ASN A 63 -7.70 -2.27 -8.65
CA ASN A 63 -8.92 -1.89 -9.36
C ASN A 63 -9.53 -0.56 -8.91
N ASN A 64 -9.07 0.01 -7.80
CA ASN A 64 -9.67 1.20 -7.19
C ASN A 64 -8.75 2.42 -7.19
N VAL A 65 -7.42 2.22 -7.23
CA VAL A 65 -6.44 3.31 -7.08
C VAL A 65 -6.11 4.00 -8.40
N TYR A 66 -6.05 3.25 -9.50
CA TYR A 66 -5.57 3.76 -10.79
C TYR A 66 -6.70 4.11 -11.78
N THR A 67 -7.95 4.03 -11.36
CA THR A 67 -9.10 4.32 -12.21
C THR A 67 -10.05 5.26 -11.48
N ASP A 68 -10.47 6.33 -12.13
CA ASP A 68 -11.53 7.19 -11.59
C ASP A 68 -12.84 6.42 -11.55
N LYS A 69 -13.34 6.21 -10.34
CA LYS A 69 -14.59 5.52 -10.02
C LYS A 69 -15.49 6.35 -9.13
N SER A 70 -15.33 7.66 -9.14
CA SER A 70 -16.12 8.57 -8.28
C SER A 70 -17.64 8.47 -8.52
N ASP A 71 -18.02 8.06 -9.72
CA ASP A 71 -19.44 7.92 -10.13
C ASP A 71 -19.98 6.48 -10.01
N VAL A 72 -19.20 5.53 -9.52
CA VAL A 72 -19.57 4.12 -9.49
C VAL A 72 -19.55 3.59 -8.06
N ALA A 73 -20.51 2.73 -7.73
CA ALA A 73 -20.51 2.04 -6.44
C ALA A 73 -19.25 1.16 -6.27
N ILE A 74 -18.69 1.14 -5.06
CA ILE A 74 -17.55 0.28 -4.72
C ILE A 74 -18.02 -1.18 -4.81
N THR A 75 -17.51 -1.89 -5.83
CA THR A 75 -17.82 -3.31 -6.06
C THR A 75 -16.83 -4.26 -5.38
N ASN A 76 -15.70 -3.73 -4.89
CA ASN A 76 -14.73 -4.52 -4.15
C ASN A 76 -15.22 -4.71 -2.71
N ASP A 77 -15.55 -5.95 -2.35
CA ASP A 77 -16.08 -6.30 -1.03
C ASP A 77 -15.10 -5.93 0.11
N ILE A 78 -13.81 -6.19 -0.08
CA ILE A 78 -12.77 -5.87 0.94
C ILE A 78 -12.71 -4.37 1.19
N THR A 79 -12.69 -3.55 0.14
CA THR A 79 -12.67 -2.09 0.27
C THR A 79 -13.90 -1.58 1.02
N ALA A 80 -15.08 -2.03 0.62
CA ALA A 80 -16.34 -1.64 1.25
C ALA A 80 -16.36 -2.02 2.74
N ARG A 81 -15.91 -3.23 3.08
CA ARG A 81 -15.83 -3.72 4.46
C ARG A 81 -14.83 -2.93 5.29
N LEU A 82 -13.65 -2.62 4.76
CA LEU A 82 -12.64 -1.81 5.45
C LEU A 82 -13.14 -0.40 5.76
N GLN A 83 -13.82 0.24 4.83
CA GLN A 83 -14.38 1.59 5.01
C GLN A 83 -15.48 1.68 6.08
N MET A 84 -16.06 0.57 6.50
CA MET A 84 -17.09 0.56 7.56
C MET A 84 -16.52 0.71 8.97
N PHE A 85 -15.20 0.59 9.18
CA PHE A 85 -14.59 0.66 10.50
C PHE A 85 -14.18 2.10 10.85
N PRO A 86 -14.76 2.71 11.91
CA PRO A 86 -14.47 4.10 12.28
C PRO A 86 -13.03 4.33 12.77
N GLN A 87 -12.35 3.26 13.24
CA GLN A 87 -10.95 3.30 13.67
C GLN A 87 -9.96 3.08 12.52
N LEU A 88 -10.43 2.95 11.27
CA LEU A 88 -9.58 2.74 10.11
C LEU A 88 -9.55 3.97 9.21
N VAL A 89 -8.35 4.39 8.84
CA VAL A 89 -8.10 5.41 7.83
C VAL A 89 -7.56 4.72 6.57
N LEU A 90 -8.20 4.97 5.44
CA LEU A 90 -7.80 4.46 4.14
C LEU A 90 -7.40 5.64 3.24
N THR A 91 -6.20 5.59 2.67
CA THR A 91 -5.73 6.54 1.66
C THR A 91 -5.44 5.80 0.35
N SER A 92 -5.31 6.53 -0.75
CA SER A 92 -5.27 5.94 -2.10
C SER A 92 -3.83 5.84 -2.62
N HIS A 93 -2.98 5.08 -1.94
CA HIS A 93 -1.59 4.84 -2.34
C HIS A 93 -0.80 6.14 -2.54
N GLN A 94 -0.94 7.07 -1.60
CA GLN A 94 -0.42 8.44 -1.70
C GLN A 94 0.62 8.79 -0.63
N ALA A 95 1.12 7.82 0.14
CA ALA A 95 2.09 8.10 1.20
C ALA A 95 3.37 8.77 0.70
N PHE A 96 3.72 8.56 -0.58
CA PHE A 96 4.85 9.23 -1.24
C PHE A 96 4.55 10.67 -1.67
N PHE A 97 3.30 11.11 -1.71
CA PHE A 97 2.84 12.34 -2.35
C PHE A 97 3.18 13.57 -1.50
N THR A 98 4.45 13.76 -1.21
CA THR A 98 4.99 14.96 -0.55
C THR A 98 5.61 15.89 -1.60
N ARG A 99 5.72 17.17 -1.26
CA ARG A 99 6.33 18.17 -2.14
C ARG A 99 7.77 17.78 -2.53
N GLU A 100 8.54 17.31 -1.55
CA GLU A 100 9.94 16.91 -1.71
C GLU A 100 10.06 15.69 -2.63
N ALA A 101 9.21 14.68 -2.43
CA ALA A 101 9.19 13.49 -3.27
C ALA A 101 8.80 13.82 -4.71
N LEU A 102 7.76 14.62 -4.92
CA LEU A 102 7.34 15.06 -6.26
C LEU A 102 8.45 15.84 -6.98
N GLN A 103 9.12 16.74 -6.27
CA GLN A 103 10.24 17.49 -6.82
C GLN A 103 11.39 16.56 -7.22
N ALA A 104 11.75 15.62 -6.36
CA ALA A 104 12.79 14.64 -6.66
C ALA A 104 12.44 13.76 -7.87
N ILE A 105 11.20 13.26 -7.94
CA ILE A 105 10.70 12.47 -9.07
C ILE A 105 10.79 13.29 -10.36
N ALA A 106 10.33 14.53 -10.35
CA ALA A 106 10.36 15.40 -11.54
C ALA A 106 11.80 15.64 -12.04
N VAL A 107 12.72 15.97 -11.13
CA VAL A 107 14.14 16.21 -11.48
C VAL A 107 14.76 14.96 -12.09
N VAL A 108 14.65 13.82 -11.41
CA VAL A 108 15.24 12.55 -11.89
C VAL A 108 14.63 12.12 -13.22
N THR A 109 13.32 12.28 -13.40
CA THR A 109 12.66 11.95 -14.66
C THR A 109 13.18 12.80 -15.82
N MET A 110 13.31 14.12 -15.60
CA MET A 110 13.82 15.03 -16.63
C MET A 110 15.31 14.77 -16.94
N GLU A 111 16.12 14.47 -15.95
CA GLU A 111 17.52 14.09 -16.15
C GLU A 111 17.66 12.79 -16.92
N ASN A 112 16.86 11.77 -16.61
CA ASN A 112 16.86 10.51 -17.34
C ASN A 112 16.42 10.71 -18.81
N ALA A 113 15.38 11.51 -19.05
CA ALA A 113 14.93 11.83 -20.40
C ALA A 113 16.01 12.56 -21.21
N ARG A 114 16.70 13.51 -20.59
CA ARG A 114 17.82 14.22 -21.23
C ARG A 114 18.97 13.26 -21.57
N ASN A 115 19.40 12.46 -20.58
CA ASN A 115 20.49 11.50 -20.77
C ASN A 115 20.18 10.49 -21.87
N PHE A 116 18.93 10.00 -21.92
CA PHE A 116 18.49 9.12 -23.01
C PHE A 116 18.59 9.78 -24.38
N ASN A 117 18.15 11.05 -24.51
CA ASN A 117 18.19 11.79 -25.76
C ASN A 117 19.63 12.13 -26.21
N GLU A 118 20.54 12.32 -25.27
CA GLU A 118 21.96 12.61 -25.52
C GLU A 118 22.82 11.34 -25.71
N GLY A 119 22.25 10.14 -25.53
CA GLY A 119 22.95 8.85 -25.61
C GLY A 119 23.88 8.57 -24.44
N ASN A 120 23.66 9.23 -23.29
CA ASN A 120 24.40 9.01 -22.05
C ASN A 120 23.90 7.78 -21.32
N GLU A 121 24.70 7.24 -20.41
CA GLU A 121 24.29 6.13 -19.52
C GLU A 121 23.17 6.59 -18.57
N LEU A 122 22.15 5.74 -18.43
CA LEU A 122 21.00 5.97 -17.54
C LEU A 122 21.25 5.48 -16.11
N GLY A 123 22.40 4.83 -15.86
CA GLY A 123 22.74 4.28 -14.55
C GLY A 123 21.72 3.28 -14.03
N SER A 124 21.23 3.49 -12.81
CA SER A 124 20.22 2.60 -12.17
C SER A 124 18.81 2.70 -12.78
N ALA A 125 18.59 3.68 -13.67
CA ALA A 125 17.30 3.86 -14.36
C ALA A 125 17.20 3.02 -15.65
N GLU A 126 18.28 2.36 -16.07
CA GLU A 126 18.31 1.49 -17.23
C GLU A 126 17.51 0.21 -16.97
N CYS A 127 16.38 0.05 -17.64
CA CYS A 127 15.65 -1.21 -17.67
C CYS A 127 16.40 -2.18 -18.59
N LYS A 128 17.10 -3.15 -18.01
CA LYS A 128 17.64 -4.27 -18.76
C LYS A 128 16.48 -5.22 -19.11
N ALA A 129 16.24 -5.38 -20.41
CA ALA A 129 15.26 -6.34 -20.92
C ALA A 129 15.69 -7.79 -20.63
#